data_ef586d4bbdc6f698399e754ba69f9e08
#
_entry.id   ef586d4bbdc6f698399e754ba69f9e08
#
_cell.length_a   1.000
_cell.length_b   1.000
_cell.length_c   1.000
_cell.angle_alpha   90.00
_cell.angle_beta   90.00
_cell.angle_gamma   90.00
#
_symmetry.space_group_name_H-M   'P 1'
#
loop_
_entity.id
_entity.type
_entity.pdbx_description
1 polymer ?
#
loop_
_entity_poly.entity_id
_entity_poly.type
_entity_poly.pdbx_seq_one_letter_code
_entity_poly.pdbx_strand_id
1 'polypeptide(L)'
;MSQDLLETIEAGIATLTMNRPEARNALSAEMFDGLSKALPRLANDPAVRLVVLTGAGAAFCSGGDVKGFARRAGGEASAMTFDHRVTDVRMRMEVSRWLHEMPKPTLAVIPGAAAGAGLSLALACDLRIASEDAKLTTAFSKIGLSGDFGGSYFLNHLVGAAKAREMYFTGQVIRGDEALRIGLVNRAVPAAQLAEAASAWAAELASLPTVAIGYMKRNLNTGLSGSLSKVLDAEAIHMIRTFETDDHKGAAAAFVEKRAPHFDGH
;
A
#
# COMPACT_ATOMS: atom_id res chain seq x y z
N MET A 1 -9.30 -14.16 13.38
CA MET A 1 -8.22 -13.49 12.66
C MET A 1 -6.96 -14.33 12.79
N SER A 2 -6.10 -14.36 11.80
CA SER A 2 -4.85 -15.14 11.91
C SER A 2 -3.90 -14.43 12.89
N GLN A 3 -3.02 -15.19 13.57
CA GLN A 3 -2.01 -14.59 14.44
C GLN A 3 -0.97 -13.78 13.64
N ASP A 4 -0.81 -14.09 12.36
CA ASP A 4 0.17 -13.46 11.46
C ASP A 4 -0.26 -12.09 10.91
N LEU A 5 -1.55 -11.74 11.02
CA LEU A 5 -2.11 -10.44 10.66
C LEU A 5 -3.03 -9.95 11.78
N LEU A 6 -2.68 -8.81 12.37
CA LEU A 6 -3.54 -8.12 13.33
C LEU A 6 -4.32 -7.03 12.64
N GLU A 7 -5.54 -6.79 13.10
CA GLU A 7 -6.41 -5.73 12.61
C GLU A 7 -7.00 -4.96 13.78
N THR A 8 -6.92 -3.65 13.70
CA THR A 8 -7.63 -2.72 14.60
C THR A 8 -8.38 -1.70 13.77
N ILE A 9 -9.53 -1.23 14.26
CA ILE A 9 -10.28 -0.13 13.65
C ILE A 9 -10.59 0.88 14.75
N GLU A 10 -10.00 2.07 14.62
CA GLU A 10 -10.17 3.16 15.58
C GLU A 10 -10.34 4.48 14.84
N ALA A 11 -11.31 5.30 15.20
CA ALA A 11 -11.58 6.61 14.61
C ALA A 11 -11.62 6.60 13.05
N GLY A 12 -12.20 5.56 12.44
CA GLY A 12 -12.26 5.41 10.99
C GLY A 12 -10.97 4.93 10.33
N ILE A 13 -9.93 4.62 11.09
CA ILE A 13 -8.64 4.13 10.60
C ILE A 13 -8.57 2.63 10.84
N ALA A 14 -8.53 1.83 9.78
CA ALA A 14 -8.26 0.41 9.85
C ALA A 14 -6.75 0.16 9.70
N THR A 15 -6.12 -0.36 10.75
CA THR A 15 -4.69 -0.71 10.73
C THR A 15 -4.52 -2.21 10.59
N LEU A 16 -3.87 -2.63 9.51
CA LEU A 16 -3.45 -3.99 9.23
C LEU A 16 -1.96 -4.11 9.57
N THR A 17 -1.65 -4.90 10.60
CA THR A 17 -0.27 -5.12 11.05
C THR A 17 0.18 -6.54 10.71
N MET A 18 1.17 -6.66 9.83
CA MET A 18 1.86 -7.92 9.56
C MET A 18 2.61 -8.34 10.83
N ASN A 19 2.29 -9.49 11.41
CA ASN A 19 2.68 -9.84 12.77
C ASN A 19 3.48 -11.15 12.84
N ARG A 20 4.67 -11.12 12.25
CA ARG A 20 5.71 -12.17 12.39
C ARG A 20 7.06 -11.51 12.64
N PRO A 21 7.23 -10.73 13.74
CA PRO A 21 8.43 -9.94 13.96
C PRO A 21 9.71 -10.77 14.02
N GLU A 22 9.66 -12.01 14.52
CA GLU A 22 10.76 -12.98 14.55
C GLU A 22 11.26 -13.38 13.16
N ALA A 23 10.37 -13.34 12.16
CA ALA A 23 10.66 -13.57 10.74
C ALA A 23 10.75 -12.26 9.94
N ARG A 24 10.88 -11.09 10.60
CA ARG A 24 10.82 -9.77 9.96
C ARG A 24 9.58 -9.60 9.10
N ASN A 25 8.46 -10.12 9.54
CA ASN A 25 7.17 -10.08 8.86
C ASN A 25 7.19 -10.68 7.45
N ALA A 26 7.99 -11.74 7.23
CA ALA A 26 7.96 -12.51 5.98
C ALA A 26 6.54 -13.02 5.71
N LEU A 27 6.10 -12.90 4.46
CA LEU A 27 4.75 -13.24 4.04
C LEU A 27 4.48 -14.75 4.18
N SER A 28 3.52 -15.10 5.01
CA SER A 28 3.01 -16.47 5.20
C SER A 28 1.70 -16.66 4.42
N ALA A 29 1.29 -17.92 4.25
CA ALA A 29 -0.02 -18.25 3.68
C ALA A 29 -1.16 -17.65 4.51
N GLU A 30 -1.05 -17.72 5.85
CA GLU A 30 -2.03 -17.15 6.77
C GLU A 30 -2.13 -15.63 6.68
N MET A 31 -1.01 -14.94 6.51
CA MET A 31 -0.98 -13.49 6.31
C MET A 31 -1.68 -13.10 5.00
N PHE A 32 -1.42 -13.83 3.90
CA PHE A 32 -2.11 -13.62 2.63
C PHE A 32 -3.61 -13.86 2.72
N ASP A 33 -4.03 -14.93 3.38
CA ASP A 33 -5.43 -15.24 3.60
C ASP A 33 -6.11 -14.12 4.41
N GLY A 34 -5.46 -13.64 5.44
CA GLY A 34 -5.92 -12.50 6.24
C GLY A 34 -6.08 -11.23 5.40
N LEU A 35 -5.05 -10.82 4.65
CA LEU A 35 -5.09 -9.63 3.79
C LEU A 35 -6.16 -9.75 2.70
N SER A 36 -6.27 -10.91 2.05
CA SER A 36 -7.25 -11.16 0.99
C SER A 36 -8.70 -11.08 1.47
N LYS A 37 -8.97 -11.39 2.74
CA LYS A 37 -10.29 -11.25 3.38
C LYS A 37 -10.52 -9.83 3.92
N ALA A 38 -9.52 -9.23 4.52
CA ALA A 38 -9.64 -7.92 5.16
C ALA A 38 -9.84 -6.79 4.13
N LEU A 39 -9.01 -6.72 3.08
CA LEU A 39 -9.02 -5.59 2.15
C LEU A 39 -10.35 -5.38 1.43
N PRO A 40 -11.01 -6.41 0.80
CA PRO A 40 -12.31 -6.19 0.17
C PRO A 40 -13.41 -5.84 1.18
N ARG A 41 -13.36 -6.35 2.40
CA ARG A 41 -14.30 -5.99 3.47
C ARG A 41 -14.11 -4.54 3.90
N LEU A 42 -12.88 -4.12 4.20
CA LEU A 42 -12.56 -2.74 4.59
C LEU A 42 -12.84 -1.73 3.47
N ALA A 43 -12.69 -2.12 2.21
CA ALA A 43 -13.05 -1.30 1.07
C ALA A 43 -14.54 -0.92 1.06
N ASN A 44 -15.41 -1.83 1.53
CA ASN A 44 -16.86 -1.66 1.54
C ASN A 44 -17.45 -1.24 2.90
N ASP A 45 -16.64 -1.17 3.97
CA ASP A 45 -17.11 -0.78 5.29
C ASP A 45 -17.22 0.74 5.40
N PRO A 46 -18.45 1.33 5.54
CA PRO A 46 -18.62 2.79 5.61
C PRO A 46 -17.95 3.42 6.84
N ALA A 47 -17.72 2.65 7.90
CA ALA A 47 -17.03 3.15 9.10
C ALA A 47 -15.52 3.33 8.90
N VAL A 48 -14.94 2.75 7.83
CA VAL A 48 -13.51 2.85 7.51
C VAL A 48 -13.27 3.97 6.51
N ARG A 49 -12.39 4.90 6.85
CA ARG A 49 -12.03 6.08 6.04
C ARG A 49 -10.60 6.01 5.49
N LEU A 50 -9.72 5.26 6.16
CA LEU A 50 -8.32 5.04 5.79
C LEU A 50 -7.92 3.61 6.12
N VAL A 51 -7.11 3.00 5.27
CA VAL A 51 -6.44 1.73 5.58
C VAL A 51 -4.93 1.97 5.74
N VAL A 52 -4.40 1.60 6.88
CA VAL A 52 -2.96 1.63 7.19
C VAL A 52 -2.41 0.21 7.09
N LEU A 53 -1.30 0.03 6.40
CA LEU A 53 -0.54 -1.23 6.36
C LEU A 53 0.82 -1.01 7.03
N THR A 54 1.16 -1.84 8.00
CA THR A 54 2.44 -1.77 8.71
C THR A 54 2.94 -3.16 9.12
N GLY A 55 4.14 -3.22 9.71
CA GLY A 55 4.71 -4.44 10.28
C GLY A 55 4.96 -4.32 11.79
N ALA A 56 4.76 -5.39 12.52
CA ALA A 56 5.09 -5.45 13.94
C ALA A 56 6.61 -5.40 14.15
N GLY A 57 7.04 -4.72 15.22
CA GLY A 57 8.45 -4.60 15.59
C GLY A 57 9.24 -3.70 14.64
N ALA A 58 10.49 -4.09 14.36
CA ALA A 58 11.48 -3.24 13.68
C ALA A 58 11.52 -3.41 12.15
N ALA A 59 10.58 -4.15 11.54
CA ALA A 59 10.55 -4.34 10.09
C ALA A 59 9.13 -4.12 9.55
N PHE A 60 9.03 -3.60 8.34
CA PHE A 60 7.77 -3.60 7.60
C PHE A 60 7.46 -5.03 7.12
N CYS A 61 8.23 -5.53 6.17
CA CYS A 61 8.08 -6.87 5.62
C CYS A 61 9.34 -7.26 4.82
N SER A 62 9.93 -8.40 5.12
CA SER A 62 11.11 -8.91 4.41
C SER A 62 10.80 -9.63 3.09
N GLY A 63 9.53 -9.65 2.67
CA GLY A 63 9.11 -10.31 1.43
C GLY A 63 8.73 -11.78 1.59
N GLY A 64 8.98 -12.59 0.57
CA GLY A 64 8.63 -14.02 0.59
C GLY A 64 9.49 -14.84 1.53
N ASP A 65 9.01 -16.02 1.91
CA ASP A 65 9.76 -16.97 2.73
C ASP A 65 10.88 -17.64 1.90
N VAL A 66 12.06 -16.99 1.88
CA VAL A 66 13.24 -17.48 1.15
C VAL A 66 13.70 -18.87 1.65
N LYS A 67 13.52 -19.18 2.95
CA LYS A 67 13.83 -20.49 3.50
C LYS A 67 12.90 -21.57 2.92
N GLY A 68 11.62 -21.25 2.77
CA GLY A 68 10.65 -22.11 2.08
C GLY A 68 10.97 -22.27 0.58
N PHE A 69 11.51 -21.25 -0.08
CA PHE A 69 11.96 -21.35 -1.47
C PHE A 69 13.18 -22.29 -1.59
N ALA A 70 14.17 -22.16 -0.70
CA ALA A 70 15.35 -23.01 -0.69
C ALA A 70 15.01 -24.49 -0.46
N ARG A 71 14.08 -24.81 0.45
CA ARG A 71 13.60 -26.19 0.66
C ARG A 71 12.96 -26.77 -0.61
N ARG A 72 12.10 -26.01 -1.28
CA ARG A 72 11.46 -26.40 -2.54
C ARG A 72 12.46 -26.58 -3.68
N ALA A 73 13.47 -25.73 -3.76
CA ALA A 73 14.55 -25.87 -4.75
C ALA A 73 15.42 -27.10 -4.49
N GLY A 74 15.53 -27.56 -3.24
CA GLY A 74 16.27 -28.76 -2.83
C GLY A 74 15.60 -30.11 -3.11
N GLY A 75 14.48 -30.15 -3.84
CA GLY A 75 13.89 -31.40 -4.33
C GLY A 75 12.55 -31.79 -3.68
N GLU A 76 11.97 -31.00 -2.82
CA GLU A 76 10.56 -31.17 -2.46
C GLU A 76 9.70 -30.78 -3.68
N ALA A 77 9.41 -31.75 -4.55
CA ALA A 77 8.58 -31.56 -5.72
C ALA A 77 7.21 -31.01 -5.26
N SER A 78 6.85 -29.85 -5.76
CA SER A 78 5.49 -29.35 -5.60
C SER A 78 4.54 -30.33 -6.28
N ALA A 79 3.54 -30.83 -5.54
CA ALA A 79 2.46 -31.63 -6.10
C ALA A 79 1.60 -30.81 -7.10
N MET A 80 1.81 -29.49 -7.18
CA MET A 80 1.06 -28.57 -8.04
C MET A 80 1.73 -28.45 -9.42
N THR A 81 0.91 -28.44 -10.47
CA THR A 81 1.36 -28.15 -11.84
C THR A 81 1.91 -26.71 -11.95
N PHE A 82 2.66 -26.45 -13.04
CA PHE A 82 3.15 -25.10 -13.33
C PHE A 82 2.00 -24.07 -13.36
N ASP A 83 0.92 -24.37 -14.07
CA ASP A 83 -0.23 -23.46 -14.23
C ASP A 83 -0.95 -23.20 -12.90
N HIS A 84 -1.07 -24.20 -12.05
CA HIS A 84 -1.62 -24.01 -10.70
C HIS A 84 -0.76 -23.07 -9.87
N ARG A 85 0.57 -23.20 -9.94
CA ARG A 85 1.49 -22.29 -9.22
C ARG A 85 1.41 -20.87 -9.74
N VAL A 86 1.27 -20.68 -11.05
CA VAL A 86 1.09 -19.35 -11.66
C VAL A 86 -0.22 -18.74 -11.16
N THR A 87 -1.31 -19.51 -11.18
CA THR A 87 -2.62 -19.05 -10.71
C THR A 87 -2.59 -18.70 -9.23
N ASP A 88 -1.99 -19.54 -8.37
CA ASP A 88 -1.88 -19.27 -6.93
C ASP A 88 -1.12 -17.98 -6.64
N VAL A 89 0.03 -17.79 -7.28
CA VAL A 89 0.81 -16.56 -7.14
C VAL A 89 0.02 -15.35 -7.63
N ARG A 90 -0.64 -15.46 -8.80
CA ARG A 90 -1.45 -14.36 -9.36
C ARG A 90 -2.61 -13.98 -8.45
N MET A 91 -3.28 -14.95 -7.84
CA MET A 91 -4.38 -14.69 -6.88
C MET A 91 -3.89 -13.98 -5.63
N ARG A 92 -2.73 -14.35 -5.10
CA ARG A 92 -2.12 -13.65 -3.95
C ARG A 92 -1.77 -12.21 -4.27
N MET A 93 -1.41 -11.89 -5.52
CA MET A 93 -1.11 -10.53 -5.97
C MET A 93 -2.35 -9.61 -5.98
N GLU A 94 -3.57 -10.15 -5.86
CA GLU A 94 -4.79 -9.35 -5.71
C GLU A 94 -4.75 -8.42 -4.49
N VAL A 95 -3.96 -8.74 -3.47
CA VAL A 95 -3.72 -7.86 -2.32
C VAL A 95 -3.17 -6.50 -2.78
N SER A 96 -2.20 -6.48 -3.71
CA SER A 96 -1.67 -5.23 -4.27
C SER A 96 -2.72 -4.47 -5.06
N ARG A 97 -3.55 -5.17 -5.84
CA ARG A 97 -4.64 -4.54 -6.58
C ARG A 97 -5.65 -3.88 -5.64
N TRP A 98 -6.05 -4.57 -4.56
CA TRP A 98 -6.94 -3.98 -3.57
C TRP A 98 -6.34 -2.73 -2.91
N LEU A 99 -5.08 -2.75 -2.48
CA LEU A 99 -4.42 -1.58 -1.91
C LEU A 99 -4.41 -0.39 -2.87
N HIS A 100 -4.19 -0.66 -4.17
CA HIS A 100 -4.10 0.36 -5.20
C HIS A 100 -5.45 0.87 -5.69
N GLU A 101 -6.49 0.02 -5.76
CA GLU A 101 -7.76 0.35 -6.41
C GLU A 101 -8.93 0.60 -5.44
N MET A 102 -8.83 0.19 -4.16
CA MET A 102 -9.91 0.39 -3.20
C MET A 102 -10.33 1.86 -3.11
N PRO A 103 -11.65 2.17 -2.93
CA PRO A 103 -12.17 3.53 -2.94
C PRO A 103 -11.89 4.29 -1.63
N LYS A 104 -10.76 4.04 -1.03
CA LYS A 104 -10.27 4.65 0.22
C LYS A 104 -8.79 4.89 0.13
N PRO A 105 -8.24 5.92 0.77
CA PRO A 105 -6.80 6.11 0.85
C PRO A 105 -6.13 4.95 1.60
N THR A 106 -4.91 4.61 1.17
CA THR A 106 -4.07 3.59 1.80
C THR A 106 -2.72 4.20 2.17
N LEU A 107 -2.24 3.92 3.39
CA LEU A 107 -0.98 4.42 3.92
C LEU A 107 -0.08 3.27 4.36
N ALA A 108 1.12 3.15 3.78
CA ALA A 108 2.15 2.27 4.30
C ALA A 108 3.01 3.00 5.34
N VAL A 109 3.11 2.43 6.55
CA VAL A 109 4.00 2.90 7.62
C VAL A 109 5.18 1.94 7.72
N ILE A 110 6.38 2.42 7.40
CA ILE A 110 7.57 1.59 7.19
C ILE A 110 8.58 1.82 8.33
N PRO A 111 8.52 1.02 9.42
CA PRO A 111 9.40 1.22 10.58
C PRO A 111 10.85 0.81 10.31
N GLY A 112 11.10 -0.03 9.30
CA GLY A 112 12.42 -0.55 9.00
C GLY A 112 12.49 -1.29 7.67
N ALA A 113 12.99 -2.52 7.66
CA ALA A 113 13.22 -3.25 6.42
C ALA A 113 11.92 -3.52 5.64
N ALA A 114 11.92 -3.15 4.33
CA ALA A 114 10.92 -3.53 3.35
C ALA A 114 11.64 -4.09 2.11
N ALA A 115 11.46 -5.38 1.84
CA ALA A 115 12.22 -6.07 0.79
C ALA A 115 11.33 -6.93 -0.11
N GLY A 116 11.68 -7.02 -1.39
CA GLY A 116 10.98 -7.86 -2.37
C GLY A 116 9.48 -7.59 -2.40
N ALA A 117 8.68 -8.65 -2.25
CA ALA A 117 7.22 -8.56 -2.16
C ALA A 117 6.74 -7.60 -1.06
N GLY A 118 7.46 -7.49 0.07
CA GLY A 118 7.13 -6.55 1.13
C GLY A 118 7.26 -5.10 0.67
N LEU A 119 8.33 -4.75 -0.05
CA LEU A 119 8.44 -3.44 -0.68
C LEU A 119 7.32 -3.23 -1.70
N SER A 120 7.03 -4.23 -2.55
CA SER A 120 5.96 -4.14 -3.55
C SER A 120 4.60 -3.81 -2.92
N LEU A 121 4.27 -4.41 -1.75
CA LEU A 121 3.04 -4.09 -1.01
C LEU A 121 3.03 -2.65 -0.49
N ALA A 122 4.17 -2.15 0.02
CA ALA A 122 4.28 -0.76 0.44
C ALA A 122 4.09 0.20 -0.74
N LEU A 123 4.64 -0.14 -1.93
CA LEU A 123 4.49 0.66 -3.15
C LEU A 123 3.07 0.62 -3.72
N ALA A 124 2.29 -0.42 -3.44
CA ALA A 124 0.89 -0.53 -3.84
C ALA A 124 -0.05 0.38 -3.02
N CYS A 125 0.36 0.84 -1.84
CA CYS A 125 -0.36 1.86 -1.09
C CYS A 125 -0.27 3.23 -1.79
N ASP A 126 -1.26 4.10 -1.57
CA ASP A 126 -1.25 5.46 -2.14
C ASP A 126 -0.10 6.29 -1.59
N LEU A 127 0.08 6.24 -0.28
CA LEU A 127 1.04 7.05 0.46
C LEU A 127 1.96 6.17 1.31
N ARG A 128 3.16 6.67 1.58
CA ARG A 128 4.20 5.98 2.36
C ARG A 128 4.89 6.95 3.29
N ILE A 129 5.02 6.57 4.57
CA ILE A 129 5.90 7.22 5.54
C ILE A 129 6.90 6.19 6.05
N ALA A 130 8.16 6.56 6.13
CA ALA A 130 9.23 5.65 6.54
C ALA A 130 10.08 6.24 7.67
N SER A 131 10.72 5.36 8.45
CA SER A 131 11.89 5.77 9.23
C SER A 131 13.03 6.15 8.29
N GLU A 132 13.79 7.20 8.62
CA GLU A 132 15.02 7.58 7.90
C GLU A 132 16.01 6.42 7.80
N ASP A 133 16.02 5.55 8.81
CA ASP A 133 16.86 4.36 8.87
C ASP A 133 16.28 3.13 8.16
N ALA A 134 15.05 3.20 7.64
CA ALA A 134 14.42 2.09 6.93
C ALA A 134 15.28 1.65 5.73
N LYS A 135 15.32 0.34 5.50
CA LYS A 135 16.09 -0.29 4.41
C LYS A 135 15.14 -0.84 3.36
N LEU A 136 15.08 -0.18 2.23
CA LEU A 136 14.16 -0.48 1.14
C LEU A 136 14.94 -1.11 -0.03
N THR A 137 14.53 -2.28 -0.50
CA THR A 137 15.20 -2.97 -1.62
C THR A 137 14.22 -3.86 -2.37
N THR A 138 14.38 -3.95 -3.68
CA THR A 138 13.64 -4.93 -4.50
C THR A 138 14.12 -6.35 -4.24
N ALA A 139 15.42 -6.54 -3.98
CA ALA A 139 16.09 -7.79 -3.59
C ALA A 139 15.94 -8.98 -4.56
N PHE A 140 15.03 -8.97 -5.52
CA PHE A 140 14.72 -10.10 -6.41
C PHE A 140 15.94 -10.60 -7.17
N SER A 141 16.75 -9.70 -7.76
CA SER A 141 17.97 -10.05 -8.51
C SER A 141 19.01 -10.79 -7.68
N LYS A 142 19.03 -10.55 -6.35
CA LYS A 142 19.97 -11.21 -5.43
C LYS A 142 19.68 -12.70 -5.24
N ILE A 143 18.47 -13.14 -5.58
CA ILE A 143 18.05 -14.54 -5.48
C ILE A 143 17.51 -15.08 -6.81
N GLY A 144 17.83 -14.41 -7.94
CA GLY A 144 17.48 -14.87 -9.29
C GLY A 144 15.97 -14.86 -9.60
N LEU A 145 15.19 -13.99 -8.98
CA LEU A 145 13.75 -13.84 -9.23
C LEU A 145 13.45 -12.57 -10.04
N SER A 146 12.32 -12.59 -10.76
CA SER A 146 11.89 -11.49 -11.64
C SER A 146 11.15 -10.37 -10.95
N GLY A 147 10.56 -10.61 -9.77
CA GLY A 147 9.68 -9.68 -9.07
C GLY A 147 8.22 -10.10 -9.09
N ASP A 148 7.45 -9.53 -8.14
CA ASP A 148 6.05 -9.87 -7.91
C ASP A 148 5.27 -8.70 -7.28
N PHE A 149 3.98 -8.92 -6.97
CA PHE A 149 3.07 -7.98 -6.30
C PHE A 149 3.02 -6.58 -6.93
N GLY A 150 3.30 -6.46 -8.24
CA GLY A 150 3.21 -5.19 -8.96
C GLY A 150 4.37 -4.22 -8.69
N GLY A 151 5.43 -4.65 -8.00
CA GLY A 151 6.57 -3.77 -7.70
C GLY A 151 7.18 -3.14 -8.95
N SER A 152 7.28 -3.87 -10.08
CA SER A 152 7.76 -3.35 -11.36
C SER A 152 6.84 -2.29 -11.97
N TYR A 153 5.53 -2.37 -11.71
CA TYR A 153 4.57 -1.35 -12.12
C TYR A 153 4.72 -0.09 -11.26
N PHE A 154 4.55 -0.21 -9.96
CA PHE A 154 4.54 0.93 -9.05
C PHE A 154 5.87 1.68 -9.03
N LEU A 155 6.99 0.97 -9.02
CA LEU A 155 8.31 1.60 -8.94
C LEU A 155 8.59 2.49 -10.16
N ASN A 156 8.22 2.06 -11.37
CA ASN A 156 8.37 2.87 -12.59
C ASN A 156 7.61 4.20 -12.48
N HIS A 157 6.41 4.19 -11.92
CA HIS A 157 5.61 5.40 -11.77
C HIS A 157 6.13 6.33 -10.67
N LEU A 158 6.71 5.78 -9.60
CA LEU A 158 7.17 6.56 -8.46
C LEU A 158 8.52 7.23 -8.68
N VAL A 159 9.51 6.50 -9.21
CA VAL A 159 10.89 6.99 -9.31
C VAL A 159 11.40 7.10 -10.76
N GLY A 160 10.54 6.82 -11.73
CA GLY A 160 10.88 6.81 -13.15
C GLY A 160 11.66 5.57 -13.58
N ALA A 161 11.65 5.30 -14.90
CA ALA A 161 12.14 4.05 -15.45
C ALA A 161 13.65 3.79 -15.22
N ALA A 162 14.47 4.83 -15.22
CA ALA A 162 15.92 4.67 -15.03
C ALA A 162 16.24 4.18 -13.60
N LYS A 163 15.69 4.87 -12.59
CA LYS A 163 15.92 4.52 -11.19
C LYS A 163 15.26 3.18 -10.82
N ALA A 164 14.08 2.90 -11.36
CA ALA A 164 13.41 1.63 -11.19
C ALA A 164 14.26 0.45 -11.71
N ARG A 165 14.85 0.56 -12.92
CA ARG A 165 15.75 -0.47 -13.46
C ARG A 165 17.01 -0.63 -12.63
N GLU A 166 17.64 0.47 -12.22
CA GLU A 166 18.80 0.42 -11.34
C GLU A 166 18.48 -0.37 -10.05
N MET A 167 17.40 -0.04 -9.36
CA MET A 167 16.97 -0.73 -8.14
C MET A 167 16.68 -2.22 -8.40
N TYR A 168 15.93 -2.53 -9.47
CA TYR A 168 15.58 -3.92 -9.79
C TYR A 168 16.79 -4.78 -10.17
N PHE A 169 17.70 -4.25 -10.99
CA PHE A 169 18.84 -5.01 -11.49
C PHE A 169 19.93 -5.19 -10.45
N THR A 170 20.18 -4.15 -9.65
CA THR A 170 21.24 -4.20 -8.64
C THR A 170 20.78 -4.76 -7.29
N GLY A 171 19.47 -4.68 -6.99
CA GLY A 171 18.94 -5.01 -5.67
C GLY A 171 19.62 -4.18 -4.56
N GLN A 172 20.02 -2.94 -4.88
CA GLN A 172 20.63 -2.04 -3.89
C GLN A 172 19.66 -1.71 -2.77
N VAL A 173 20.21 -1.42 -1.61
CA VAL A 173 19.43 -0.94 -0.46
C VAL A 173 19.38 0.58 -0.52
N ILE A 174 18.16 1.13 -0.50
CA ILE A 174 17.87 2.55 -0.38
C ILE A 174 17.46 2.82 1.07
N ARG A 175 18.05 3.82 1.72
CA ARG A 175 17.63 4.26 3.07
C ARG A 175 16.40 5.14 2.97
N GLY A 176 15.68 5.33 4.09
CA GLY A 176 14.44 6.11 4.12
C GLY A 176 14.63 7.59 3.73
N ASP A 177 15.74 8.21 4.12
CA ASP A 177 16.11 9.57 3.72
C ASP A 177 16.32 9.69 2.19
N GLU A 178 17.06 8.77 1.60
CA GLU A 178 17.26 8.70 0.15
C GLU A 178 15.94 8.33 -0.57
N ALA A 179 15.10 7.47 0.02
CA ALA A 179 13.80 7.12 -0.52
C ALA A 179 12.87 8.36 -0.63
N LEU A 180 12.93 9.28 0.34
CA LEU A 180 12.25 10.57 0.26
C LEU A 180 12.81 11.41 -0.89
N ARG A 181 14.14 11.51 -1.00
CA ARG A 181 14.80 12.33 -2.03
C ARG A 181 14.46 11.90 -3.46
N ILE A 182 14.29 10.59 -3.69
CA ILE A 182 13.94 10.05 -5.03
C ILE A 182 12.43 9.92 -5.28
N GLY A 183 11.58 10.32 -4.33
CA GLY A 183 10.12 10.22 -4.44
C GLY A 183 9.54 8.82 -4.21
N LEU A 184 10.32 7.88 -3.64
CA LEU A 184 9.86 6.53 -3.32
C LEU A 184 8.92 6.53 -2.11
N VAL A 185 9.13 7.42 -1.15
CA VAL A 185 8.24 7.67 -0.01
C VAL A 185 7.86 9.14 0.05
N ASN A 186 6.70 9.45 0.66
CA ASN A 186 6.19 10.81 0.78
C ASN A 186 6.77 11.56 1.98
N ARG A 187 7.06 10.82 3.06
CA ARG A 187 7.64 11.35 4.30
C ARG A 187 8.71 10.40 4.82
N ALA A 188 9.80 10.96 5.36
CA ALA A 188 10.79 10.23 6.14
C ALA A 188 11.07 11.00 7.43
N VAL A 189 11.08 10.30 8.56
CA VAL A 189 11.26 10.90 9.88
C VAL A 189 12.20 10.03 10.73
N PRO A 190 12.86 10.58 11.76
CA PRO A 190 13.61 9.77 12.70
C PRO A 190 12.77 8.63 13.29
N ALA A 191 13.37 7.46 13.49
CA ALA A 191 12.66 6.26 13.93
C ALA A 191 11.82 6.48 15.20
N ALA A 192 12.34 7.27 16.14
CA ALA A 192 11.63 7.58 17.39
C ALA A 192 10.35 8.43 17.19
N GLN A 193 10.23 9.14 16.08
CA GLN A 193 9.10 10.00 15.75
C GLN A 193 8.08 9.32 14.81
N LEU A 194 8.43 8.16 14.25
CA LEU A 194 7.61 7.53 13.20
C LEU A 194 6.19 7.23 13.65
N ALA A 195 6.01 6.67 14.84
CA ALA A 195 4.69 6.31 15.35
C ALA A 195 3.78 7.54 15.49
N GLU A 196 4.29 8.62 16.08
CA GLU A 196 3.57 9.87 16.26
C GLU A 196 3.25 10.54 14.91
N ALA A 197 4.24 10.67 14.03
CA ALA A 197 4.07 11.27 12.71
C ALA A 197 3.11 10.49 11.82
N ALA A 198 3.15 9.15 11.86
CA ALA A 198 2.23 8.28 11.14
C ALA A 198 0.80 8.38 11.67
N SER A 199 0.61 8.39 12.99
CA SER A 199 -0.69 8.56 13.63
C SER A 199 -1.32 9.91 13.29
N ALA A 200 -0.55 11.00 13.40
CA ALA A 200 -1.01 12.34 13.04
C ALA A 200 -1.43 12.43 11.57
N TRP A 201 -0.62 11.86 10.67
CA TRP A 201 -0.94 11.86 9.24
C TRP A 201 -2.13 10.96 8.90
N ALA A 202 -2.26 9.81 9.55
CA ALA A 202 -3.43 8.95 9.40
C ALA A 202 -4.72 9.63 9.86
N ALA A 203 -4.69 10.36 10.99
CA ALA A 203 -5.82 11.15 11.47
C ALA A 203 -6.20 12.27 10.50
N GLU A 204 -5.20 13.00 9.96
CA GLU A 204 -5.39 13.99 8.91
C GLU A 204 -6.10 13.38 7.70
N LEU A 205 -5.58 12.27 7.15
CA LEU A 205 -6.15 11.59 5.98
C LEU A 205 -7.57 11.06 6.25
N ALA A 206 -7.82 10.51 7.42
CA ALA A 206 -9.13 10.01 7.79
C ALA A 206 -10.16 11.12 8.02
N SER A 207 -9.75 12.36 8.28
CA SER A 207 -10.65 13.52 8.42
C SER A 207 -11.10 14.12 7.08
N LEU A 208 -10.51 13.69 5.94
CA LEU A 208 -10.80 14.22 4.61
C LEU A 208 -12.05 13.58 3.98
N PRO A 209 -12.68 14.15 2.95
CA PRO A 209 -13.90 13.64 2.32
C PRO A 209 -13.64 12.31 1.60
N THR A 210 -13.86 11.19 2.27
CA THR A 210 -13.45 9.84 1.83
C THR A 210 -14.03 9.46 0.45
N VAL A 211 -15.30 9.80 0.19
CA VAL A 211 -15.94 9.51 -1.10
C VAL A 211 -15.24 10.27 -2.23
N ALA A 212 -14.98 11.56 -2.05
CA ALA A 212 -14.29 12.36 -3.05
C ALA A 212 -12.86 11.85 -3.28
N ILE A 213 -12.11 11.49 -2.23
CA ILE A 213 -10.77 10.90 -2.35
C ILE A 213 -10.82 9.57 -3.13
N GLY A 214 -11.82 8.74 -2.91
CA GLY A 214 -12.01 7.50 -3.66
C GLY A 214 -12.15 7.75 -5.17
N TYR A 215 -12.88 8.79 -5.56
CA TYR A 215 -12.99 9.20 -6.97
C TYR A 215 -11.70 9.86 -7.50
N MET A 216 -11.03 10.71 -6.71
CA MET A 216 -9.72 11.26 -7.06
C MET A 216 -8.70 10.14 -7.33
N LYS A 217 -8.65 9.14 -6.46
CA LYS A 217 -7.78 7.96 -6.63
C LYS A 217 -8.08 7.22 -7.94
N ARG A 218 -9.35 7.00 -8.27
CA ARG A 218 -9.75 6.38 -9.56
C ARG A 218 -9.31 7.22 -10.76
N ASN A 219 -9.45 8.55 -10.70
CA ASN A 219 -9.01 9.45 -11.77
C ASN A 219 -7.50 9.37 -11.97
N LEU A 220 -6.73 9.45 -10.87
CA LEU A 220 -5.27 9.33 -10.89
C LEU A 220 -4.83 7.97 -11.46
N ASN A 221 -5.45 6.86 -11.02
CA ASN A 221 -5.15 5.53 -11.52
C ASN A 221 -5.50 5.38 -13.01
N THR A 222 -6.59 5.99 -13.47
CA THR A 222 -6.92 6.06 -14.91
C THR A 222 -5.84 6.81 -15.69
N GLY A 223 -5.29 7.88 -15.11
CA GLY A 223 -4.20 8.67 -15.71
C GLY A 223 -2.88 7.91 -15.87
N LEU A 224 -2.61 6.90 -15.03
CA LEU A 224 -1.37 6.11 -15.12
C LEU A 224 -1.27 5.28 -16.41
N SER A 225 -2.39 4.88 -17.01
CA SER A 225 -2.40 4.00 -18.18
C SER A 225 -3.36 4.43 -19.29
N GLY A 226 -4.21 5.43 -19.01
CA GLY A 226 -5.25 5.91 -19.94
C GLY A 226 -4.80 7.07 -20.82
N SER A 227 -5.62 7.38 -21.84
CA SER A 227 -5.50 8.63 -22.60
C SER A 227 -6.13 9.78 -21.83
N LEU A 228 -5.76 11.03 -22.17
CA LEU A 228 -6.39 12.22 -21.61
C LEU A 228 -7.92 12.18 -21.74
N SER A 229 -8.45 11.75 -22.90
CA SER A 229 -9.90 11.63 -23.11
C SER A 229 -10.56 10.72 -22.08
N LYS A 230 -9.98 9.53 -21.81
CA LYS A 230 -10.50 8.61 -20.78
C LYS A 230 -10.50 9.22 -19.38
N VAL A 231 -9.48 10.01 -19.06
CA VAL A 231 -9.41 10.71 -17.78
C VAL A 231 -10.51 11.77 -17.69
N LEU A 232 -10.67 12.61 -18.73
CA LEU A 232 -11.70 13.64 -18.74
C LEU A 232 -13.13 13.05 -18.66
N ASP A 233 -13.40 11.95 -19.36
CA ASP A 233 -14.67 11.25 -19.28
C ASP A 233 -14.96 10.72 -17.85
N ALA A 234 -13.95 10.15 -17.20
CA ALA A 234 -14.05 9.69 -15.81
C ALA A 234 -14.24 10.85 -14.83
N GLU A 235 -13.43 11.92 -14.95
CA GLU A 235 -13.51 13.13 -14.12
C GLU A 235 -14.88 13.78 -14.20
N ALA A 236 -15.47 13.89 -15.39
CA ALA A 236 -16.81 14.47 -15.57
C ALA A 236 -17.87 13.72 -14.75
N ILE A 237 -17.86 12.38 -14.81
CA ILE A 237 -18.78 11.54 -14.04
C ILE A 237 -18.51 11.69 -12.54
N HIS A 238 -17.24 11.58 -12.12
CA HIS A 238 -16.85 11.59 -10.73
C HIS A 238 -17.08 12.95 -10.08
N MET A 239 -16.88 14.04 -10.82
CA MET A 239 -17.17 15.40 -10.36
C MET A 239 -18.65 15.57 -10.03
N ILE A 240 -19.55 15.15 -10.93
CA ILE A 240 -21.00 15.24 -10.68
C ILE A 240 -21.41 14.35 -9.50
N ARG A 241 -20.84 13.14 -9.40
CA ARG A 241 -21.10 12.26 -8.24
C ARG A 241 -20.71 12.90 -6.91
N THR A 242 -19.58 13.60 -6.87
CA THR A 242 -19.12 14.26 -5.64
C THR A 242 -19.91 15.50 -5.30
N PHE A 243 -20.50 16.22 -6.27
CA PHE A 243 -21.46 17.30 -6.01
C PHE A 243 -22.71 16.86 -5.23
N GLU A 244 -23.10 15.60 -5.36
CA GLU A 244 -24.29 15.05 -4.71
C GLU A 244 -24.04 14.67 -3.24
N THR A 245 -22.78 14.62 -2.78
CA THR A 245 -22.40 14.21 -1.42
C THR A 245 -22.75 15.28 -0.40
N ASP A 246 -23.06 14.84 0.84
CA ASP A 246 -23.30 15.76 1.94
C ASP A 246 -22.00 16.44 2.40
N ASP A 247 -20.84 15.76 2.25
CA ASP A 247 -19.51 16.35 2.43
C ASP A 247 -19.31 17.58 1.54
N HIS A 248 -19.66 17.50 0.24
CA HIS A 248 -19.54 18.65 -0.67
C HIS A 248 -20.47 19.79 -0.29
N LYS A 249 -21.75 19.51 -0.03
CA LYS A 249 -22.75 20.54 0.38
C LYS A 249 -22.34 21.24 1.65
N GLY A 250 -21.88 20.46 2.64
CA GLY A 250 -21.38 20.98 3.92
C GLY A 250 -20.13 21.84 3.77
N ALA A 251 -19.18 21.40 2.90
CA ALA A 251 -17.96 22.14 2.62
C ALA A 251 -18.25 23.46 1.89
N ALA A 252 -19.17 23.47 0.93
CA ALA A 252 -19.57 24.68 0.22
C ALA A 252 -20.20 25.72 1.17
N ALA A 253 -21.08 25.28 2.08
CA ALA A 253 -21.65 26.14 3.13
C ALA A 253 -20.57 26.67 4.07
N ALA A 254 -19.67 25.80 4.54
CA ALA A 254 -18.57 26.18 5.43
C ALA A 254 -17.65 27.21 4.81
N PHE A 255 -17.38 27.09 3.50
CA PHE A 255 -16.57 28.07 2.75
C PHE A 255 -17.20 29.46 2.75
N VAL A 256 -18.51 29.54 2.45
CA VAL A 256 -19.26 30.81 2.48
C VAL A 256 -19.27 31.43 3.88
N GLU A 257 -19.43 30.59 4.91
CA GLU A 257 -19.46 30.97 6.33
C GLU A 257 -18.06 31.24 6.91
N LYS A 258 -16.97 31.02 6.15
CA LYS A 258 -15.57 31.17 6.58
C LYS A 258 -15.21 30.31 7.81
N ARG A 259 -15.76 29.12 7.91
CA ARG A 259 -15.42 28.12 8.94
C ARG A 259 -14.75 26.89 8.33
N ALA A 260 -14.07 26.09 9.15
CA ALA A 260 -13.53 24.81 8.71
C ALA A 260 -14.67 23.83 8.32
N PRO A 261 -14.55 23.10 7.20
CA PRO A 261 -15.50 22.05 6.86
C PRO A 261 -15.33 20.84 7.79
N HIS A 262 -16.39 20.08 7.96
CA HIS A 262 -16.39 18.77 8.58
C HIS A 262 -16.84 17.75 7.54
N PHE A 263 -16.19 16.58 7.50
CA PHE A 263 -16.48 15.53 6.53
C PHE A 263 -16.80 14.22 7.24
N ASP A 264 -17.94 13.64 6.90
CA ASP A 264 -18.43 12.38 7.43
C ASP A 264 -18.24 11.20 6.46
N GLY A 265 -17.86 11.47 5.22
CA GLY A 265 -17.62 10.46 4.18
C GLY A 265 -18.91 9.99 3.48
N HIS A 266 -19.91 10.85 3.37
CA HIS A 266 -21.22 10.58 2.77
C HIS A 266 -21.57 11.55 1.64
#